data_a13ebfb5d9ad1189292abbaaa5b51cd7
#
_entry.id   a13ebfb5d9ad1189292abbaaa5b51cd7
#
_cell.length_a   1.000
_cell.length_b   1.000
_cell.length_c   1.000
_cell.angle_alpha   90.00
_cell.angle_beta   90.00
_cell.angle_gamma   90.00
#
_symmetry.space_group_name_H-M   'P 1'
#
loop_
_entity.id
_entity.type
_entity.pdbx_description
1 polymer ?
#
loop_
_entity_poly.entity_id
_entity_poly.type
_entity_poly.pdbx_seq_one_letter_code
_entity_poly.pdbx_strand_id
1 'polypeptide(L)'
;MPFELPQLPYAFDALEPWIDARTVEIHYTKHHATYLANTNKALEKYPEFFEKTLAEILSDLAKLPEDVRTPVINNGGGVYNHMIYWESMGPNAGGEPLGELRKAILATWGDFATFKAEFEKAGLTRFGSGYAWLSKKADGTLLIHSTGNQECPLSSGFHPIFTCDVWEHAYYLKYQNRRAEYLTNWWNLVDWTK
;
A
#
# COMPACT_ATOMS: atom_id res chain seq x y z
N MET A 1 7.81 22.82 1.50
CA MET A 1 8.94 22.25 0.71
C MET A 1 8.41 21.03 -0.04
N PRO A 2 8.97 20.69 -1.24
CA PRO A 2 8.57 19.47 -1.95
C PRO A 2 8.65 18.23 -1.06
N PHE A 3 7.82 17.22 -1.33
CA PHE A 3 7.88 15.95 -0.65
C PHE A 3 9.19 15.23 -0.98
N GLU A 4 9.70 14.46 -0.02
CA GLU A 4 10.92 13.66 -0.17
C GLU A 4 10.56 12.17 -0.24
N LEU A 5 11.41 11.37 -0.90
CA LEU A 5 11.22 9.93 -0.95
C LEU A 5 11.48 9.33 0.43
N PRO A 6 10.48 8.71 1.07
CA PRO A 6 10.67 8.09 2.37
C PRO A 6 11.73 7.01 2.28
N GLN A 7 12.63 6.95 3.25
CA GLN A 7 13.67 5.93 3.28
C GLN A 7 13.06 4.54 3.40
N LEU A 8 13.52 3.60 2.57
CA LEU A 8 13.13 2.20 2.71
C LEU A 8 13.60 1.66 4.06
N PRO A 9 12.73 1.01 4.86
CA PRO A 9 13.08 0.61 6.23
C PRO A 9 14.03 -0.61 6.33
N TYR A 10 14.43 -1.18 5.20
CA TYR A 10 15.31 -2.36 5.11
C TYR A 10 16.11 -2.36 3.81
N ALA A 11 17.13 -3.21 3.71
CA ALA A 11 17.92 -3.40 2.49
C ALA A 11 17.09 -4.06 1.38
N PHE A 12 17.50 -3.90 0.12
CA PHE A 12 16.75 -4.44 -1.03
C PHE A 12 16.60 -5.96 -1.01
N ASP A 13 17.53 -6.68 -0.44
CA ASP A 13 17.55 -8.15 -0.33
C ASP A 13 16.89 -8.68 0.96
N ALA A 14 16.44 -7.79 1.84
CA ALA A 14 15.94 -8.18 3.17
C ALA A 14 14.62 -8.95 3.13
N LEU A 15 13.88 -8.88 2.02
CA LEU A 15 12.60 -9.58 1.83
C LEU A 15 12.76 -10.95 1.13
N GLU A 16 13.99 -11.35 0.82
CA GLU A 16 14.22 -12.70 0.29
C GLU A 16 13.98 -13.77 1.36
N PRO A 17 13.55 -14.96 0.97
CA PRO A 17 13.36 -15.44 -0.40
C PRO A 17 11.99 -15.10 -1.01
N TRP A 18 11.14 -14.31 -0.36
CA TRP A 18 9.75 -14.10 -0.76
C TRP A 18 9.59 -13.05 -1.86
N ILE A 19 10.32 -11.94 -1.78
CA ILE A 19 10.42 -10.94 -2.85
C ILE A 19 11.89 -10.76 -3.16
N ASP A 20 12.27 -10.83 -4.44
CA ASP A 20 13.68 -10.74 -4.85
C ASP A 20 14.20 -9.30 -4.76
N ALA A 21 15.49 -9.17 -4.48
CA ALA A 21 16.18 -7.88 -4.32
C ALA A 21 16.00 -6.97 -5.54
N ARG A 22 16.00 -7.54 -6.74
CA ARG A 22 15.85 -6.77 -7.98
C ARG A 22 14.45 -6.16 -8.11
N THR A 23 13.42 -6.90 -7.71
CA THR A 23 12.05 -6.37 -7.64
C THR A 23 12.00 -5.19 -6.67
N VAL A 24 12.51 -5.33 -5.45
CA VAL A 24 12.51 -4.26 -4.44
C VAL A 24 13.26 -3.03 -4.92
N GLU A 25 14.47 -3.21 -5.49
CA GLU A 25 15.28 -2.12 -6.04
C GLU A 25 14.53 -1.31 -7.11
N ILE A 26 14.00 -1.99 -8.13
CA ILE A 26 13.29 -1.33 -9.23
C ILE A 26 12.00 -0.67 -8.71
N HIS A 27 11.26 -1.37 -7.88
CA HIS A 27 9.98 -0.92 -7.35
C HIS A 27 10.15 0.38 -6.54
N TYR A 28 11.16 0.43 -5.67
CA TYR A 28 11.44 1.62 -4.87
C TYR A 28 12.13 2.74 -5.69
N THR A 29 13.24 2.42 -6.39
CA THR A 29 14.07 3.46 -7.03
C THR A 29 13.50 3.98 -8.37
N LYS A 30 12.57 3.25 -8.98
CA LYS A 30 11.95 3.65 -10.27
C LYS A 30 10.47 3.96 -10.09
N HIS A 31 9.63 3.00 -9.67
CA HIS A 31 8.19 3.22 -9.57
C HIS A 31 7.85 4.25 -8.48
N HIS A 32 8.22 4.00 -7.23
CA HIS A 32 7.93 4.90 -6.11
C HIS A 32 8.57 6.28 -6.30
N ALA A 33 9.84 6.34 -6.70
CA ALA A 33 10.54 7.60 -6.96
C ALA A 33 9.90 8.41 -8.11
N THR A 34 9.39 7.75 -9.15
CA THR A 34 8.70 8.43 -10.27
C THR A 34 7.35 9.00 -9.82
N TYR A 35 6.58 8.26 -9.02
CA TYR A 35 5.35 8.80 -8.44
C TYR A 35 5.61 10.04 -7.61
N LEU A 36 6.67 10.05 -6.81
CA LEU A 36 7.05 11.21 -6.02
C LEU A 36 7.43 12.41 -6.91
N ALA A 37 8.29 12.20 -7.90
CA ALA A 37 8.70 13.27 -8.82
C ALA A 37 7.48 13.88 -9.54
N ASN A 38 6.56 13.05 -10.00
CA ASN A 38 5.34 13.49 -10.66
C ASN A 38 4.37 14.22 -9.72
N THR A 39 4.26 13.77 -8.45
CA THR A 39 3.45 14.46 -7.44
C THR A 39 3.99 15.86 -7.17
N ASN A 40 5.29 15.99 -6.94
CA ASN A 40 5.93 17.29 -6.73
C ASN A 40 5.74 18.21 -7.95
N LYS A 41 5.92 17.69 -9.15
CA LYS A 41 5.70 18.43 -10.38
C LYS A 41 4.24 18.89 -10.54
N ALA A 42 3.28 18.06 -10.21
CA ALA A 42 1.85 18.39 -10.28
C ALA A 42 1.51 19.54 -9.33
N LEU A 43 2.10 19.56 -8.14
CA LEU A 43 1.83 20.56 -7.09
C LEU A 43 2.73 21.80 -7.17
N GLU A 44 3.67 21.86 -8.11
CA GLU A 44 4.63 22.98 -8.23
C GLU A 44 3.95 24.35 -8.32
N LYS A 45 2.78 24.43 -8.98
CA LYS A 45 2.01 25.66 -9.13
C LYS A 45 1.15 26.01 -7.91
N TYR A 46 1.09 25.12 -6.94
CA TYR A 46 0.21 25.19 -5.75
C TYR A 46 1.03 24.94 -4.49
N PRO A 47 1.99 25.80 -4.15
CA PRO A 47 2.95 25.56 -3.08
C PRO A 47 2.32 25.42 -1.69
N GLU A 48 1.10 25.92 -1.49
CA GLU A 48 0.33 25.76 -0.25
C GLU A 48 0.02 24.30 0.10
N PHE A 49 0.00 23.40 -0.88
CA PHE A 49 -0.19 21.96 -0.60
C PHE A 49 1.07 21.31 -0.01
N PHE A 50 2.25 21.89 -0.18
CA PHE A 50 3.46 21.40 0.47
C PHE A 50 3.54 21.74 1.98
N GLU A 51 2.60 22.52 2.50
CA GLU A 51 2.43 22.76 3.94
C GLU A 51 1.57 21.65 4.62
N LYS A 52 1.01 20.73 3.82
CA LYS A 52 0.19 19.61 4.26
C LYS A 52 0.93 18.30 4.08
N THR A 53 0.53 17.30 4.86
CA THR A 53 0.93 15.93 4.60
C THR A 53 0.21 15.37 3.36
N LEU A 54 0.82 14.40 2.69
CA LEU A 54 0.18 13.74 1.56
C LEU A 54 -1.12 13.02 1.97
N ALA A 55 -1.19 12.51 3.20
CA ALA A 55 -2.40 11.91 3.76
C ALA A 55 -3.56 12.91 3.86
N GLU A 56 -3.30 14.14 4.32
CA GLU A 56 -4.32 15.21 4.39
C GLU A 56 -4.81 15.58 3.00
N ILE A 57 -3.92 15.66 2.01
CA ILE A 57 -4.29 15.96 0.62
C ILE A 57 -5.18 14.85 0.05
N LEU A 58 -4.79 13.59 0.23
CA LEU A 58 -5.52 12.44 -0.31
C LEU A 58 -6.85 12.19 0.41
N SER A 59 -7.00 12.66 1.65
CA SER A 59 -8.25 12.56 2.39
C SER A 59 -9.31 13.58 1.93
N ASP A 60 -8.92 14.65 1.25
CA ASP A 60 -9.84 15.71 0.80
C ASP A 60 -9.48 16.20 -0.61
N LEU A 61 -9.65 15.31 -1.57
CA LEU A 61 -9.37 15.57 -2.99
C LEU A 61 -10.24 16.70 -3.57
N ALA A 62 -11.37 17.03 -2.94
CA ALA A 62 -12.25 18.12 -3.38
C ALA A 62 -11.59 19.48 -3.24
N LYS A 63 -10.64 19.64 -2.32
CA LYS A 63 -9.86 20.87 -2.15
C LYS A 63 -8.77 21.10 -3.20
N LEU A 64 -8.42 20.06 -3.95
CA LEU A 64 -7.47 20.20 -5.04
C LEU A 64 -8.09 20.92 -6.24
N PRO A 65 -7.36 21.85 -6.87
CA PRO A 65 -7.72 22.38 -8.18
C PRO A 65 -7.96 21.26 -9.19
N GLU A 66 -8.90 21.48 -10.10
CA GLU A 66 -9.36 20.42 -11.02
C GLU A 66 -8.23 19.90 -11.93
N ASP A 67 -7.34 20.80 -12.38
CA ASP A 67 -6.24 20.50 -13.29
C ASP A 67 -5.16 19.60 -12.67
N VAL A 68 -5.02 19.57 -11.33
CA VAL A 68 -4.04 18.72 -10.63
C VAL A 68 -4.66 17.54 -9.89
N ARG A 69 -6.00 17.48 -9.77
CA ARG A 69 -6.66 16.42 -8.99
C ARG A 69 -6.34 15.02 -9.51
N THR A 70 -6.50 14.77 -10.80
CA THR A 70 -6.16 13.46 -11.39
C THR A 70 -4.67 13.12 -11.29
N PRO A 71 -3.72 14.02 -11.65
CA PRO A 71 -2.31 13.81 -11.36
C PRO A 71 -1.99 13.46 -9.91
N VAL A 72 -2.62 14.12 -8.93
CA VAL A 72 -2.39 13.83 -7.50
C VAL A 72 -3.02 12.51 -7.09
N ILE A 73 -4.20 12.14 -7.56
CA ILE A 73 -4.78 10.81 -7.32
C ILE A 73 -3.83 9.72 -7.81
N ASN A 74 -3.34 9.84 -9.04
CA ASN A 74 -2.51 8.81 -9.65
C ASN A 74 -1.08 8.76 -9.09
N ASN A 75 -0.47 9.89 -8.82
CA ASN A 75 0.92 9.93 -8.38
C ASN A 75 1.05 10.10 -6.86
N GLY A 76 0.28 11.00 -6.25
CA GLY A 76 0.24 11.16 -4.80
C GLY A 76 -0.31 9.90 -4.10
N GLY A 77 -1.37 9.31 -4.66
CA GLY A 77 -1.85 7.99 -4.23
C GLY A 77 -0.74 6.93 -4.38
N GLY A 78 -0.01 6.96 -5.51
CA GLY A 78 1.14 6.08 -5.73
C GLY A 78 2.21 6.22 -4.66
N VAL A 79 2.58 7.45 -4.28
CA VAL A 79 3.55 7.67 -3.19
C VAL A 79 3.03 7.09 -1.88
N TYR A 80 1.82 7.43 -1.49
CA TYR A 80 1.26 7.02 -0.22
C TYR A 80 1.04 5.50 -0.12
N ASN A 81 0.50 4.88 -1.17
CA ASN A 81 0.26 3.44 -1.21
C ASN A 81 1.57 2.65 -1.07
N HIS A 82 2.65 3.12 -1.73
CA HIS A 82 3.97 2.50 -1.60
C HIS A 82 4.58 2.68 -0.21
N MET A 83 4.36 3.83 0.45
CA MET A 83 4.80 4.01 1.84
C MET A 83 4.19 2.94 2.73
N ILE A 84 2.85 2.79 2.69
CA ILE A 84 2.15 1.76 3.47
C ILE A 84 2.61 0.35 3.07
N TYR A 85 2.84 0.09 1.78
CA TYR A 85 3.32 -1.21 1.31
C TYR A 85 4.68 -1.58 1.91
N TRP A 86 5.66 -0.67 1.88
CA TRP A 86 6.97 -0.91 2.47
C TRP A 86 6.89 -1.10 3.99
N GLU A 87 6.07 -0.31 4.66
CA GLU A 87 5.85 -0.40 6.11
C GLU A 87 5.08 -1.67 6.51
N SER A 88 4.27 -2.23 5.60
CA SER A 88 3.53 -3.47 5.84
C SER A 88 4.42 -4.71 5.95
N MET A 89 5.68 -4.60 5.54
CA MET A 89 6.60 -5.73 5.44
C MET A 89 7.87 -5.50 6.27
N GLY A 90 8.50 -6.60 6.64
CA GLY A 90 9.80 -6.57 7.30
C GLY A 90 10.58 -7.87 7.15
N PRO A 91 11.92 -7.82 7.33
CA PRO A 91 12.73 -9.03 7.39
C PRO A 91 12.39 -9.83 8.65
N ASN A 92 12.36 -11.15 8.52
CA ASN A 92 12.05 -12.08 9.62
C ASN A 92 10.68 -11.83 10.30
N ALA A 93 9.75 -11.23 9.56
CA ALA A 93 8.38 -10.97 9.98
C ALA A 93 7.45 -12.18 9.72
N GLY A 94 6.17 -11.97 9.52
CA GLY A 94 5.18 -13.03 9.32
C GLY A 94 4.50 -13.48 10.62
N GLY A 95 3.94 -14.70 10.61
CA GLY A 95 3.17 -15.20 11.75
C GLY A 95 1.76 -14.62 11.81
N GLU A 96 1.27 -14.35 13.03
CA GLU A 96 -0.07 -13.83 13.30
C GLU A 96 -0.01 -12.49 14.03
N PRO A 97 -1.01 -11.62 13.87
CA PRO A 97 -1.10 -10.36 14.60
C PRO A 97 -1.20 -10.61 16.11
N LEU A 98 -0.79 -9.62 16.89
CA LEU A 98 -0.86 -9.62 18.35
C LEU A 98 -1.77 -8.49 18.85
N GLY A 99 -2.03 -8.49 20.15
CA GLY A 99 -2.71 -7.38 20.83
C GLY A 99 -4.11 -7.08 20.31
N GLU A 100 -4.42 -5.80 20.18
CA GLU A 100 -5.76 -5.32 19.82
C GLU A 100 -6.11 -5.63 18.35
N LEU A 101 -5.12 -5.61 17.43
CA LEU A 101 -5.37 -5.95 16.04
C LEU A 101 -5.81 -7.43 15.90
N ARG A 102 -5.16 -8.36 16.64
CA ARG A 102 -5.60 -9.76 16.68
C ARG A 102 -7.05 -9.87 17.15
N LYS A 103 -7.40 -9.21 18.25
CA LYS A 103 -8.77 -9.24 18.79
C LYS A 103 -9.77 -8.73 17.77
N ALA A 104 -9.49 -7.63 17.11
CA ALA A 104 -10.36 -7.04 16.10
C ALA A 104 -10.52 -7.93 14.87
N ILE A 105 -9.45 -8.58 14.40
CA ILE A 105 -9.49 -9.55 13.30
C ILE A 105 -10.36 -10.75 13.70
N LEU A 106 -10.14 -11.35 14.86
CA LEU A 106 -10.92 -12.49 15.31
C LEU A 106 -12.40 -12.14 15.54
N ALA A 107 -12.69 -10.95 16.05
CA ALA A 107 -14.06 -10.46 16.21
C ALA A 107 -14.78 -10.28 14.87
N THR A 108 -14.06 -9.90 13.81
CA THR A 108 -14.64 -9.62 12.49
C THR A 108 -14.78 -10.87 11.63
N TRP A 109 -13.77 -11.75 11.63
CA TRP A 109 -13.68 -12.91 10.71
C TRP A 109 -13.76 -14.27 11.41
N GLY A 110 -13.81 -14.31 12.74
CA GLY A 110 -13.86 -15.54 13.53
C GLY A 110 -12.48 -16.16 13.78
N ASP A 111 -11.69 -16.34 12.73
CA ASP A 111 -10.34 -16.86 12.82
C ASP A 111 -9.37 -16.21 11.81
N PHE A 112 -8.08 -16.44 12.03
CA PHE A 112 -7.04 -15.84 11.20
C PHE A 112 -6.95 -16.46 9.80
N ALA A 113 -7.31 -17.72 9.64
CA ALA A 113 -7.30 -18.38 8.34
C ALA A 113 -8.39 -17.81 7.42
N THR A 114 -9.59 -17.57 7.95
CA THR A 114 -10.68 -16.89 7.23
C THR A 114 -10.28 -15.47 6.83
N PHE A 115 -9.69 -14.71 7.74
CA PHE A 115 -9.16 -13.37 7.45
C PHE A 115 -8.14 -13.40 6.30
N LYS A 116 -7.15 -14.29 6.35
CA LYS A 116 -6.15 -14.45 5.29
C LYS A 116 -6.80 -14.79 3.94
N ALA A 117 -7.72 -15.74 3.95
CA ALA A 117 -8.40 -16.17 2.72
C ALA A 117 -9.19 -15.02 2.08
N GLU A 118 -9.87 -14.20 2.87
CA GLU A 118 -10.59 -13.02 2.36
C GLU A 118 -9.65 -11.94 1.83
N PHE A 119 -8.52 -11.69 2.50
CA PHE A 119 -7.52 -10.75 2.02
C PHE A 119 -6.87 -11.23 0.69
N GLU A 120 -6.46 -12.48 0.62
CA GLU A 120 -5.95 -13.09 -0.62
C GLU A 120 -6.97 -13.01 -1.74
N LYS A 121 -8.24 -13.29 -1.45
CA LYS A 121 -9.34 -13.15 -2.43
C LYS A 121 -9.47 -11.73 -2.94
N ALA A 122 -9.37 -10.71 -2.07
CA ALA A 122 -9.41 -9.31 -2.49
C ALA A 122 -8.28 -8.96 -3.46
N GLY A 123 -7.05 -9.47 -3.21
CA GLY A 123 -5.91 -9.30 -4.12
C GLY A 123 -6.04 -10.08 -5.43
N LEU A 124 -6.53 -11.32 -5.37
CA LEU A 124 -6.72 -12.17 -6.54
C LEU A 124 -7.81 -11.65 -7.48
N THR A 125 -8.92 -11.20 -6.92
CA THR A 125 -10.06 -10.70 -7.70
C THR A 125 -9.88 -9.26 -8.17
N ARG A 126 -8.83 -8.55 -7.72
CA ARG A 126 -8.45 -7.25 -8.26
C ARG A 126 -8.03 -7.40 -9.72
N PHE A 127 -8.95 -7.13 -10.63
CA PHE A 127 -8.68 -7.21 -12.06
C PHE A 127 -7.72 -6.08 -12.48
N GLY A 128 -6.59 -6.45 -13.08
CA GLY A 128 -5.54 -5.50 -13.44
C GLY A 128 -4.67 -5.08 -12.24
N SER A 129 -4.19 -3.84 -12.28
CA SER A 129 -3.30 -3.26 -11.29
C SER A 129 -4.07 -2.71 -10.09
N GLY A 130 -3.47 -2.77 -8.91
CA GLY A 130 -4.04 -2.20 -7.70
C GLY A 130 -3.46 -2.80 -6.43
N TYR A 131 -4.23 -2.72 -5.36
CA TYR A 131 -3.82 -3.11 -4.00
C TYR A 131 -4.92 -3.89 -3.29
N ALA A 132 -4.52 -4.84 -2.44
CA ALA A 132 -5.38 -5.41 -1.41
C ALA A 132 -5.09 -4.71 -0.08
N TRP A 133 -6.14 -4.35 0.66
CA TRP A 133 -6.04 -3.55 1.88
C TRP A 133 -6.71 -4.22 3.06
N LEU A 134 -6.09 -4.10 4.24
CA LEU A 134 -6.81 -4.05 5.51
C LEU A 134 -6.89 -2.58 5.90
N SER A 135 -8.11 -2.09 6.11
CA SER A 135 -8.38 -0.72 6.53
C SER A 135 -9.33 -0.68 7.70
N LYS A 136 -9.36 0.47 8.38
CA LYS A 136 -10.31 0.77 9.45
C LYS A 136 -11.27 1.87 8.98
N LYS A 137 -12.57 1.68 9.17
CA LYS A 137 -13.60 2.69 8.95
C LYS A 137 -13.63 3.73 10.07
N ALA A 138 -14.35 4.83 9.87
CA ALA A 138 -14.51 5.89 10.87
C ALA A 138 -15.14 5.39 12.18
N ASP A 139 -16.01 4.37 12.12
CA ASP A 139 -16.62 3.72 13.29
C ASP A 139 -15.70 2.72 14.01
N GLY A 140 -14.46 2.57 13.54
CA GLY A 140 -13.48 1.64 14.10
C GLY A 140 -13.53 0.21 13.56
N THR A 141 -14.53 -0.14 12.75
CA THR A 141 -14.65 -1.50 12.18
C THR A 141 -13.59 -1.76 11.11
N LEU A 142 -13.11 -3.01 11.06
CA LEU A 142 -12.13 -3.43 10.05
C LEU A 142 -12.82 -3.76 8.72
N LEU A 143 -12.10 -3.53 7.64
CA LEU A 143 -12.55 -3.77 6.27
C LEU A 143 -11.40 -4.34 5.42
N ILE A 144 -11.64 -5.48 4.78
CA ILE A 144 -10.83 -5.95 3.66
C ILE A 144 -11.46 -5.44 2.36
N HIS A 145 -10.67 -4.81 1.51
CA HIS A 145 -11.10 -4.34 0.21
C HIS A 145 -9.93 -4.25 -0.78
N SER A 146 -10.22 -3.96 -2.04
CA SER A 146 -9.19 -3.65 -3.03
C SER A 146 -9.45 -2.31 -3.70
N THR A 147 -8.37 -1.63 -4.11
CA THR A 147 -8.44 -0.42 -4.93
C THR A 147 -7.78 -0.64 -6.27
N GLY A 148 -8.23 0.09 -7.30
CA GLY A 148 -7.65 0.04 -8.63
C GLY A 148 -6.51 1.03 -8.79
N ASN A 149 -5.54 0.66 -9.61
CA ASN A 149 -4.41 1.53 -9.94
C ASN A 149 -3.76 2.12 -8.68
N GLN A 150 -3.74 3.46 -8.56
CA GLN A 150 -3.18 4.17 -7.40
C GLN A 150 -4.27 4.86 -6.55
N GLU A 151 -5.52 4.45 -6.68
CA GLU A 151 -6.56 4.90 -5.75
C GLU A 151 -6.17 4.58 -4.32
N CYS A 152 -6.37 5.55 -3.42
CA CYS A 152 -5.99 5.44 -2.02
C CYS A 152 -7.23 5.30 -1.12
N PRO A 153 -7.24 4.40 -0.12
CA PRO A 153 -8.35 4.27 0.83
C PRO A 153 -8.75 5.56 1.53
N LEU A 154 -7.79 6.47 1.77
CA LEU A 154 -8.04 7.77 2.40
C LEU A 154 -9.09 8.60 1.66
N SER A 155 -9.10 8.54 0.33
CA SER A 155 -10.07 9.25 -0.51
C SER A 155 -11.51 8.76 -0.31
N SER A 156 -11.68 7.56 0.25
CA SER A 156 -12.98 6.96 0.60
C SER A 156 -13.28 7.04 2.09
N GLY A 157 -12.48 7.77 2.87
CA GLY A 157 -12.64 7.91 4.32
C GLY A 157 -12.20 6.69 5.12
N PHE A 158 -11.41 5.79 4.54
CA PHE A 158 -10.87 4.62 5.23
C PHE A 158 -9.41 4.86 5.64
N HIS A 159 -9.04 4.41 6.83
CA HIS A 159 -7.67 4.47 7.32
C HIS A 159 -6.95 3.14 7.02
N PRO A 160 -5.96 3.11 6.11
CA PRO A 160 -5.22 1.90 5.81
C PRO A 160 -4.40 1.45 7.03
N ILE A 161 -4.37 0.14 7.28
CA ILE A 161 -3.55 -0.50 8.32
C ILE A 161 -2.35 -1.16 7.65
N PHE A 162 -2.58 -1.99 6.65
CA PHE A 162 -1.53 -2.55 5.79
C PHE A 162 -2.07 -2.88 4.39
N THR A 163 -1.15 -3.10 3.45
CA THR A 163 -1.49 -3.38 2.07
C THR A 163 -0.54 -4.36 1.41
N CYS A 164 -1.06 -5.13 0.46
CA CYS A 164 -0.28 -5.87 -0.52
C CYS A 164 -0.47 -5.24 -1.90
N ASP A 165 0.64 -4.84 -2.53
CA ASP A 165 0.65 -4.36 -3.91
C ASP A 165 0.46 -5.55 -4.87
N VAL A 166 -0.57 -5.47 -5.72
CA VAL A 166 -0.87 -6.49 -6.74
C VAL A 166 -0.70 -5.96 -8.17
N TRP A 167 -0.02 -4.83 -8.33
CA TRP A 167 0.56 -4.46 -9.62
C TRP A 167 1.56 -5.52 -10.05
N GLU A 168 1.62 -5.86 -11.31
CA GLU A 168 2.57 -6.89 -11.79
C GLU A 168 4.03 -6.52 -11.51
N HIS A 169 4.39 -5.23 -11.50
CA HIS A 169 5.74 -4.79 -11.15
C HIS A 169 6.18 -5.17 -9.73
N ALA A 170 5.24 -5.46 -8.82
CA ALA A 170 5.55 -5.87 -7.45
C ALA A 170 6.00 -7.32 -7.33
N TYR A 171 5.71 -8.18 -8.35
CA TYR A 171 5.96 -9.62 -8.23
C TYR A 171 6.39 -10.32 -9.52
N TYR A 172 6.31 -9.68 -10.69
CA TYR A 172 6.43 -10.38 -11.97
C TYR A 172 7.81 -10.99 -12.21
N LEU A 173 8.90 -10.37 -11.76
CA LEU A 173 10.24 -10.91 -11.97
C LEU A 173 10.41 -12.29 -11.32
N LYS A 174 9.80 -12.52 -10.17
CA LYS A 174 9.87 -13.79 -9.44
C LYS A 174 8.71 -14.74 -9.74
N TYR A 175 7.50 -14.21 -9.78
CA TYR A 175 6.28 -15.03 -9.83
C TYR A 175 5.60 -15.05 -11.19
N GLN A 176 5.96 -14.17 -12.14
CA GLN A 176 5.31 -13.97 -13.42
C GLN A 176 3.78 -13.84 -13.23
N ASN A 177 2.98 -14.68 -13.89
CA ASN A 177 1.53 -14.66 -13.79
C ASN A 177 0.96 -15.31 -12.51
N ARG A 178 1.81 -15.83 -11.61
CA ARG A 178 1.37 -16.58 -10.43
C ARG A 178 1.06 -15.66 -9.24
N ARG A 179 0.12 -14.71 -9.43
CA ARG A 179 -0.30 -13.78 -8.37
C ARG A 179 -0.74 -14.50 -7.08
N ALA A 180 -1.44 -15.64 -7.22
CA ALA A 180 -1.86 -16.42 -6.06
C ALA A 180 -0.67 -16.87 -5.19
N GLU A 181 0.40 -17.38 -5.81
CA GLU A 181 1.61 -17.80 -5.11
C GLU A 181 2.31 -16.61 -4.42
N TYR A 182 2.38 -15.46 -5.10
CA TYR A 182 2.90 -14.23 -4.51
C TYR A 182 2.11 -13.82 -3.25
N LEU A 183 0.77 -13.77 -3.34
CA LEU A 183 -0.08 -13.40 -2.21
C LEU A 183 0.08 -14.35 -1.02
N THR A 184 0.13 -15.65 -1.27
CA THR A 184 0.35 -16.66 -0.22
C THR A 184 1.73 -16.51 0.42
N ASN A 185 2.78 -16.26 -0.37
CA ASN A 185 4.13 -16.09 0.14
C ASN A 185 4.33 -14.73 0.85
N TRP A 186 3.61 -13.70 0.45
CA TRP A 186 3.69 -12.36 1.03
C TRP A 186 3.39 -12.34 2.53
N TRP A 187 2.55 -13.25 3.05
CA TRP A 187 2.25 -13.34 4.48
C TRP A 187 3.47 -13.64 5.36
N ASN A 188 4.54 -14.19 4.80
CA ASN A 188 5.79 -14.39 5.53
C ASN A 188 6.55 -13.08 5.80
N LEU A 189 6.11 -11.99 5.18
CA LEU A 189 6.74 -10.67 5.27
C LEU A 189 5.93 -9.68 6.10
N VAL A 190 4.66 -9.96 6.43
CA VAL A 190 3.79 -9.00 7.12
C VAL A 190 4.35 -8.67 8.49
N ASP A 191 4.65 -7.39 8.71
CA ASP A 191 5.14 -6.88 9.99
C ASP A 191 3.97 -6.46 10.89
N TRP A 192 3.62 -7.33 11.83
CA TRP A 192 2.53 -7.11 12.78
C TRP A 192 2.89 -6.18 13.94
N THR A 193 4.08 -5.65 13.98
CA THR A 193 4.55 -4.78 15.07
C THR A 193 4.27 -3.29 14.83
N LYS A 194 3.77 -2.92 13.66
CA LYS A 194 3.51 -1.55 13.20
C LYS A 194 2.04 -1.15 13.25
#